data_6a15ef8c9c7c41e66118f905f58b0306
#
_entry.id   6a15ef8c9c7c41e66118f905f58b0306
#
_cell.length_a   1.000
_cell.length_b   1.000
_cell.length_c   1.000
_cell.angle_alpha   90.00
_cell.angle_beta   90.00
_cell.angle_gamma   90.00
#
_symmetry.space_group_name_H-M   'P 1'
#
loop_
_entity.id
_entity.type
_entity.pdbx_description
1 polymer ?
#
loop_
_entity_poly.entity_id
_entity_poly.type
_entity_poly.pdbx_seq_one_letter_code
_entity_poly.pdbx_strand_id
1 'polypeptide(L)'
;PDGAVPAYNGLPRHPQNFKRYMQAYLDLLRHIQTHGTPKGDRTGTGTTSTFGYQMRFDLSEGFPLLTTKKLHLRSIIHELLWFLKGDTNIRYLHDNKVTIWDEWADANGDLGHVYGYQWRSWPAPDGRHIDQIAQVVESIRTNPDSRRHIVSAWNVAEIDQMALPPCHALFQFYVAGGKLSCQLYQRSADVFLGVPFNIASYALLTMMMAQVTGLMPGDFVHCLLYTS
;
A
#
# COMPACT_ATOMS: atom_id res chain seq x y z
N PRO A 1 -7.64 -31.05 -15.60
CA PRO A 1 -8.20 -29.83 -16.14
C PRO A 1 -7.17 -28.73 -15.90
N ASP A 2 -6.50 -28.37 -16.99
CA ASP A 2 -5.39 -27.42 -16.99
C ASP A 2 -5.92 -26.01 -16.71
N GLY A 3 -5.77 -25.56 -15.47
CA GLY A 3 -6.03 -24.20 -15.06
C GLY A 3 -4.92 -23.26 -15.53
N ALA A 4 -4.82 -22.99 -16.80
CA ALA A 4 -3.94 -21.96 -17.32
C ALA A 4 -4.46 -20.60 -16.83
N VAL A 5 -3.71 -19.96 -15.90
CA VAL A 5 -3.96 -18.57 -15.52
C VAL A 5 -3.79 -17.70 -16.77
N PRO A 6 -4.81 -16.92 -17.18
CA PRO A 6 -4.66 -16.08 -18.37
C PRO A 6 -3.52 -15.10 -18.17
N ALA A 7 -2.63 -14.99 -19.17
CA ALA A 7 -1.50 -14.06 -19.12
C ALA A 7 -2.00 -12.62 -18.96
N TYR A 8 -1.66 -11.98 -17.86
CA TYR A 8 -1.94 -10.57 -17.62
C TYR A 8 -0.95 -9.70 -18.39
N ASN A 9 -1.42 -9.10 -19.48
CA ASN A 9 -0.64 -8.12 -20.25
C ASN A 9 -0.79 -6.73 -19.60
N GLY A 10 -0.02 -6.44 -18.57
CA GLY A 10 -0.12 -5.31 -17.63
C GLY A 10 -0.03 -3.88 -18.18
N LEU A 11 -0.19 -3.66 -19.48
CA LEU A 11 -0.30 -2.32 -20.05
C LEU A 11 -1.77 -1.92 -20.19
N PRO A 12 -2.13 -0.65 -19.91
CA PRO A 12 -3.50 -0.17 -20.10
C PRO A 12 -3.93 -0.39 -21.53
N ARG A 13 -4.98 -1.22 -21.74
CA ARG A 13 -5.47 -1.60 -23.06
C ARG A 13 -6.13 -0.44 -23.82
N HIS A 14 -6.36 0.72 -23.14
CA HIS A 14 -7.01 1.87 -23.75
C HIS A 14 -6.50 3.21 -23.16
N PRO A 15 -6.25 4.25 -23.99
CA PRO A 15 -5.86 5.60 -23.49
C PRO A 15 -6.90 6.25 -22.57
N GLN A 16 -8.17 5.83 -22.63
CA GLN A 16 -9.24 6.31 -21.75
C GLN A 16 -9.07 5.86 -20.31
N ASN A 17 -8.50 4.68 -20.05
CA ASN A 17 -8.31 4.13 -18.70
C ASN A 17 -7.24 4.92 -17.95
N PHE A 18 -6.19 5.33 -18.65
CA PHE A 18 -5.16 6.20 -18.08
C PHE A 18 -5.73 7.56 -17.64
N LYS A 19 -6.64 8.15 -18.43
CA LYS A 19 -7.32 9.39 -18.04
C LYS A 19 -8.16 9.22 -16.78
N ARG A 20 -8.80 8.07 -16.58
CA ARG A 20 -9.65 7.79 -15.42
C ARG A 20 -8.84 7.71 -14.12
N TYR A 21 -7.68 7.04 -14.13
CA TYR A 21 -6.81 6.97 -12.94
C TYR A 21 -6.27 8.34 -12.55
N MET A 22 -5.82 9.09 -13.55
CA MET A 22 -5.38 10.47 -13.34
C MET A 22 -6.50 11.34 -12.79
N GLN A 23 -7.73 11.19 -13.31
CA GLN A 23 -8.87 11.98 -12.90
C GLN A 23 -9.21 11.77 -11.42
N ALA A 24 -9.23 10.52 -10.93
CA ALA A 24 -9.50 10.23 -9.52
C ALA A 24 -8.52 10.96 -8.57
N TYR A 25 -7.25 10.99 -8.93
CA TYR A 25 -6.22 11.71 -8.17
C TYR A 25 -6.35 13.23 -8.30
N LEU A 26 -6.62 13.74 -9.49
CA LEU A 26 -6.82 15.18 -9.71
C LEU A 26 -8.07 15.70 -8.98
N ASP A 27 -9.10 14.87 -8.88
CA ASP A 27 -10.32 15.21 -8.13
C ASP A 27 -10.04 15.30 -6.62
N LEU A 28 -9.18 14.43 -6.07
CA LEU A 28 -8.71 14.56 -4.70
C LEU A 28 -7.97 15.89 -4.48
N LEU A 29 -7.04 16.25 -5.37
CA LEU A 29 -6.31 17.52 -5.28
C LEU A 29 -7.26 18.72 -5.29
N ARG A 30 -8.22 18.74 -6.23
CA ARG A 30 -9.24 19.80 -6.29
C ARG A 30 -10.11 19.83 -5.03
N HIS A 31 -10.50 18.66 -4.53
CA HIS A 31 -11.30 18.56 -3.31
C HIS A 31 -10.58 19.21 -2.12
N ILE A 32 -9.29 18.91 -1.92
CA ILE A 32 -8.50 19.52 -0.85
C ILE A 32 -8.38 21.04 -1.05
N GLN A 33 -8.10 21.50 -2.27
CA GLN A 33 -7.98 22.93 -2.55
C GLN A 33 -9.27 23.71 -2.30
N THR A 34 -10.44 23.08 -2.57
CA THR A 34 -11.74 23.76 -2.48
C THR A 34 -12.45 23.58 -1.15
N HIS A 35 -12.24 22.45 -0.47
CA HIS A 35 -12.98 22.06 0.75
C HIS A 35 -12.06 21.77 1.93
N GLY A 36 -10.73 21.79 1.75
CA GLY A 36 -9.78 21.51 2.81
C GLY A 36 -9.78 22.57 3.91
N THR A 37 -9.51 22.13 5.12
CA THR A 37 -9.40 23.00 6.29
C THR A 37 -7.93 23.28 6.58
N PRO A 38 -7.52 24.56 6.71
CA PRO A 38 -6.18 24.93 7.14
C PRO A 38 -5.89 24.40 8.56
N LYS A 39 -4.72 23.81 8.76
CA LYS A 39 -4.23 23.34 10.06
C LYS A 39 -2.76 23.67 10.22
N GLY A 40 -2.35 23.90 11.47
CA GLY A 40 -0.95 23.96 11.83
C GLY A 40 -0.31 22.56 11.76
N ASP A 41 0.99 22.53 11.53
CA ASP A 41 1.82 21.33 11.61
C ASP A 41 3.04 21.55 12.50
N ARG A 42 3.82 20.46 12.75
CA ARG A 42 5.04 20.54 13.59
C ARG A 42 6.16 21.37 12.95
N THR A 43 6.10 21.65 11.67
CA THR A 43 7.12 22.42 10.93
C THR A 43 6.83 23.91 10.89
N GLY A 44 5.62 24.33 11.27
CA GLY A 44 5.14 25.70 11.19
C GLY A 44 4.76 26.18 9.80
N THR A 45 4.85 25.32 8.79
CA THR A 45 4.45 25.65 7.41
C THR A 45 2.92 25.65 7.26
N GLY A 46 2.25 24.79 8.01
CA GLY A 46 0.81 24.56 7.92
C GLY A 46 0.45 23.61 6.79
N THR A 47 -0.77 23.07 6.86
CA THR A 47 -1.34 22.21 5.84
C THR A 47 -2.78 22.61 5.54
N THR A 48 -3.23 22.30 4.33
CA THR A 48 -4.66 22.32 4.00
C THR A 48 -5.10 20.87 3.86
N SER A 49 -6.02 20.43 4.70
CA SER A 49 -6.34 18.99 4.82
C SER A 49 -7.82 18.70 4.75
N THR A 50 -8.16 17.51 4.30
CA THR A 50 -9.48 16.90 4.39
C THR A 50 -9.44 15.64 5.25
N PHE A 51 -10.57 15.27 5.85
CA PHE A 51 -10.71 14.03 6.62
C PHE A 51 -11.68 13.08 5.93
N GLY A 52 -11.17 11.93 5.50
CA GLY A 52 -11.96 10.92 4.81
C GLY A 52 -12.14 11.22 3.32
N TYR A 53 -11.38 10.54 2.48
CA TYR A 53 -11.55 10.55 1.03
C TYR A 53 -11.26 9.16 0.47
N GLN A 54 -11.98 8.73 -0.55
CA GLN A 54 -11.80 7.41 -1.16
C GLN A 54 -11.61 7.53 -2.66
N MET A 55 -10.59 6.84 -3.18
CA MET A 55 -10.37 6.62 -4.61
C MET A 55 -10.49 5.13 -4.93
N ARG A 56 -10.89 4.81 -6.16
CA ARG A 56 -10.99 3.44 -6.66
C ARG A 56 -10.32 3.30 -8.03
N PHE A 57 -9.53 2.24 -8.18
CA PHE A 57 -8.75 1.93 -9.37
C PHE A 57 -9.06 0.50 -9.81
N ASP A 58 -9.66 0.30 -10.98
CA ASP A 58 -9.91 -1.01 -11.56
C ASP A 58 -8.61 -1.58 -12.16
N LEU A 59 -7.98 -2.52 -11.48
CA LEU A 59 -6.70 -3.08 -11.90
C LEU A 59 -6.84 -4.03 -13.11
N SER A 60 -8.05 -4.45 -13.47
CA SER A 60 -8.28 -5.21 -14.70
C SER A 60 -8.10 -4.35 -15.95
N GLU A 61 -8.19 -3.03 -15.83
CA GLU A 61 -7.97 -2.06 -16.89
C GLU A 61 -6.50 -1.65 -17.06
N GLY A 62 -5.63 -1.97 -16.09
CA GLY A 62 -4.20 -1.69 -16.13
C GLY A 62 -3.62 -1.24 -14.80
N PHE A 63 -2.33 -0.91 -14.81
CA PHE A 63 -1.60 -0.47 -13.62
C PHE A 63 -1.74 1.04 -13.43
N PRO A 64 -2.22 1.56 -12.27
CA PRO A 64 -2.45 2.99 -12.04
C PRO A 64 -1.17 3.76 -11.72
N LEU A 65 -0.23 3.83 -12.65
CA LEU A 65 0.98 4.64 -12.53
C LEU A 65 0.67 6.09 -12.89
N LEU A 66 0.54 6.96 -11.89
CA LEU A 66 0.25 8.38 -12.10
C LEU A 66 1.45 9.10 -12.74
N THR A 67 1.17 10.12 -13.57
CA THR A 67 2.19 10.89 -14.30
C THR A 67 2.19 12.39 -13.98
N THR A 68 1.43 12.81 -12.98
CA THR A 68 1.46 14.21 -12.47
C THR A 68 2.82 14.59 -11.90
N LYS A 69 3.61 13.61 -11.51
CA LYS A 69 5.03 13.73 -11.17
C LYS A 69 5.79 12.48 -11.63
N LYS A 70 7.10 12.59 -11.75
CA LYS A 70 7.94 11.42 -12.06
C LYS A 70 7.98 10.48 -10.85
N LEU A 71 7.44 9.27 -10.98
CA LEU A 71 7.53 8.22 -9.98
C LEU A 71 8.77 7.35 -10.22
N HIS A 72 9.51 7.09 -9.15
CA HIS A 72 10.69 6.22 -9.21
C HIS A 72 10.26 4.76 -8.97
N LEU A 73 9.86 4.07 -10.05
CA LEU A 73 9.28 2.73 -9.99
C LEU A 73 10.18 1.70 -9.30
N ARG A 74 11.52 1.84 -9.45
CA ARG A 74 12.48 0.98 -8.73
C ARG A 74 12.29 1.06 -7.22
N SER A 75 12.15 2.27 -6.66
CA SER A 75 11.92 2.44 -5.21
C SER A 75 10.61 1.78 -4.78
N ILE A 76 9.54 1.95 -5.53
CA ILE A 76 8.23 1.33 -5.25
C ILE A 76 8.35 -0.19 -5.19
N ILE A 77 8.97 -0.80 -6.19
CA ILE A 77 9.14 -2.25 -6.28
C ILE A 77 10.01 -2.78 -5.13
N HIS A 78 11.18 -2.18 -4.89
CA HIS A 78 12.10 -2.68 -3.88
C HIS A 78 11.61 -2.41 -2.46
N GLU A 79 10.92 -1.32 -2.18
CA GLU A 79 10.26 -1.08 -0.89
C GLU A 79 9.21 -2.14 -0.61
N LEU A 80 8.33 -2.44 -1.58
CA LEU A 80 7.32 -3.47 -1.40
C LEU A 80 7.94 -4.86 -1.19
N LEU A 81 8.98 -5.21 -1.94
CA LEU A 81 9.69 -6.48 -1.76
C LEU A 81 10.39 -6.55 -0.39
N TRP A 82 10.91 -5.44 0.09
CA TRP A 82 11.52 -5.31 1.42
C TRP A 82 10.48 -5.52 2.53
N PHE A 83 9.30 -4.91 2.44
CA PHE A 83 8.19 -5.19 3.35
C PHE A 83 7.77 -6.67 3.31
N LEU A 84 7.64 -7.25 2.12
CA LEU A 84 7.24 -8.66 1.95
C LEU A 84 8.30 -9.66 2.46
N LYS A 85 9.56 -9.26 2.58
CA LYS A 85 10.60 -10.03 3.25
C LYS A 85 10.52 -9.97 4.77
N GLY A 86 9.79 -9.02 5.35
CA GLY A 86 9.77 -8.77 6.79
C GLY A 86 11.04 -8.09 7.30
N ASP A 87 11.83 -7.51 6.40
CA ASP A 87 13.08 -6.85 6.72
C ASP A 87 12.84 -5.44 7.29
N THR A 88 13.69 -5.00 8.21
CA THR A 88 13.66 -3.68 8.85
C THR A 88 14.93 -2.88 8.61
N ASN A 89 15.98 -3.53 8.07
CA ASN A 89 17.25 -2.90 7.78
C ASN A 89 17.33 -2.40 6.34
N ILE A 90 17.79 -1.15 6.16
CA ILE A 90 17.85 -0.49 4.84
C ILE A 90 18.94 -1.02 3.93
N ARG A 91 19.79 -1.95 4.36
CA ARG A 91 20.87 -2.52 3.53
C ARG A 91 20.39 -3.07 2.20
N TYR A 92 19.29 -3.85 2.23
CA TYR A 92 18.68 -4.36 1.00
C TYR A 92 18.25 -3.23 0.05
N LEU A 93 17.72 -2.14 0.59
CA LEU A 93 17.32 -0.97 -0.19
C LEU A 93 18.54 -0.29 -0.83
N HIS A 94 19.62 -0.09 -0.07
CA HIS A 94 20.88 0.48 -0.58
C HIS A 94 21.51 -0.38 -1.67
N ASP A 95 21.54 -1.70 -1.50
CA ASP A 95 22.04 -2.64 -2.53
C ASP A 95 21.28 -2.49 -3.86
N ASN A 96 20.01 -2.04 -3.76
CA ASN A 96 19.14 -1.77 -4.91
C ASN A 96 19.04 -0.28 -5.27
N LYS A 97 19.92 0.57 -4.74
CA LYS A 97 19.99 2.02 -5.01
C LYS A 97 18.70 2.76 -4.66
N VAL A 98 18.10 2.40 -3.52
CA VAL A 98 16.90 3.01 -2.93
C VAL A 98 17.28 3.61 -1.58
N THR A 99 16.99 4.90 -1.38
CA THR A 99 17.42 5.70 -0.22
C THR A 99 16.25 6.38 0.50
N ILE A 100 15.02 5.98 0.18
CA ILE A 100 13.81 6.66 0.67
C ILE A 100 13.56 6.51 2.18
N TRP A 101 14.30 5.62 2.85
CA TRP A 101 14.19 5.36 4.28
C TRP A 101 15.40 5.83 5.10
N ASP A 102 16.42 6.41 4.47
CA ASP A 102 17.68 6.79 5.12
C ASP A 102 17.50 7.77 6.26
N GLU A 103 16.53 8.69 6.13
CA GLU A 103 16.25 9.73 7.13
C GLU A 103 15.78 9.16 8.48
N TRP A 104 15.16 7.98 8.47
CA TRP A 104 14.56 7.36 9.67
C TRP A 104 15.39 6.23 10.26
N ALA A 105 16.37 5.72 9.53
CA ALA A 105 17.19 4.62 9.97
C ALA A 105 18.17 5.04 11.07
N ASP A 106 18.40 4.14 12.03
CA ASP A 106 19.41 4.33 13.05
C ASP A 106 20.86 4.20 12.47
N ALA A 107 21.87 4.34 13.34
CA ALA A 107 23.28 4.24 12.93
C ALA A 107 23.66 2.86 12.35
N ASN A 108 22.87 1.81 12.59
CA ASN A 108 23.05 0.45 12.07
C ASN A 108 22.22 0.21 10.81
N GLY A 109 21.42 1.20 10.41
CA GLY A 109 20.49 1.10 9.26
C GLY A 109 19.18 0.40 9.61
N ASP A 110 18.79 0.28 10.86
CA ASP A 110 17.56 -0.36 11.30
C ASP A 110 16.44 0.64 11.58
N LEU A 111 15.20 0.25 11.33
CA LEU A 111 14.00 1.06 11.51
C LEU A 111 13.10 0.56 12.65
N GLY A 112 13.50 -0.51 13.34
CA GLY A 112 12.65 -1.19 14.31
C GLY A 112 11.51 -1.97 13.63
N HIS A 113 10.49 -2.30 14.39
CA HIS A 113 9.41 -3.22 13.97
C HIS A 113 8.37 -2.54 13.05
N VAL A 114 8.84 -1.86 11.98
CA VAL A 114 7.97 -1.19 11.00
C VAL A 114 7.28 -2.20 10.06
N TYR A 115 6.45 -1.74 9.17
CA TYR A 115 5.61 -2.43 8.17
C TYR A 115 5.90 -3.92 7.92
N GLY A 116 7.07 -4.24 7.37
CA GLY A 116 7.45 -5.59 6.97
C GLY A 116 7.51 -6.55 8.15
N TYR A 117 8.07 -6.10 9.27
CA TYR A 117 8.09 -6.91 10.49
C TYR A 117 6.68 -7.23 10.96
N GLN A 118 5.80 -6.24 11.06
CA GLN A 118 4.42 -6.46 11.48
C GLN A 118 3.65 -7.38 10.52
N TRP A 119 3.90 -7.28 9.22
CA TRP A 119 3.23 -8.12 8.22
C TRP A 119 3.67 -9.60 8.27
N ARG A 120 4.97 -9.84 8.56
CA ARG A 120 5.61 -11.16 8.42
C ARG A 120 5.95 -11.83 9.75
N SER A 121 5.99 -11.07 10.85
CA SER A 121 6.49 -11.57 12.14
C SER A 121 5.83 -10.85 13.32
N TRP A 122 4.49 -10.67 13.28
CA TRP A 122 3.75 -10.02 14.36
C TRP A 122 3.93 -10.78 15.68
N PRO A 123 4.44 -10.14 16.76
CA PRO A 123 4.66 -10.81 18.03
C PRO A 123 3.32 -11.08 18.74
N ALA A 124 3.11 -12.32 19.18
CA ALA A 124 1.97 -12.72 19.98
C ALA A 124 2.36 -12.87 21.45
N PRO A 125 1.42 -12.69 22.40
CA PRO A 125 1.71 -12.76 23.85
C PRO A 125 2.23 -14.12 24.32
N ASP A 126 2.00 -15.19 23.57
CA ASP A 126 2.48 -16.55 23.85
C ASP A 126 3.89 -16.83 23.28
N GLY A 127 4.56 -15.83 22.74
CA GLY A 127 5.90 -15.91 22.16
C GLY A 127 5.95 -16.41 20.71
N ARG A 128 4.81 -16.69 20.08
CA ARG A 128 4.75 -17.00 18.65
C ARG A 128 4.89 -15.72 17.82
N HIS A 129 5.36 -15.89 16.60
CA HIS A 129 5.33 -14.84 15.58
C HIS A 129 4.35 -15.22 14.47
N ILE A 130 3.50 -14.26 14.11
CA ILE A 130 2.42 -14.47 13.15
C ILE A 130 2.80 -13.86 11.82
N ASP A 131 2.86 -14.69 10.77
CA ASP A 131 3.00 -14.24 9.38
C ASP A 131 1.62 -13.94 8.79
N GLN A 132 1.18 -12.69 8.88
CA GLN A 132 -0.13 -12.25 8.40
C GLN A 132 -0.27 -12.44 6.88
N ILE A 133 0.79 -12.20 6.10
CA ILE A 133 0.77 -12.36 4.64
C ILE A 133 0.56 -13.83 4.26
N ALA A 134 1.32 -14.75 4.88
CA ALA A 134 1.14 -16.18 4.61
C ALA A 134 -0.27 -16.66 5.00
N GLN A 135 -0.78 -16.22 6.16
CA GLN A 135 -2.14 -16.57 6.60
C GLN A 135 -3.21 -16.05 5.65
N VAL A 136 -3.08 -14.81 5.14
CA VAL A 136 -4.04 -14.23 4.20
C VAL A 136 -3.98 -14.95 2.85
N VAL A 137 -2.79 -15.29 2.34
CA VAL A 137 -2.65 -16.08 1.09
C VAL A 137 -3.35 -17.43 1.22
N GLU A 138 -3.11 -18.14 2.31
CA GLU A 138 -3.74 -19.44 2.57
C GLU A 138 -5.25 -19.31 2.73
N SER A 139 -5.71 -18.29 3.48
CA SER A 139 -7.13 -18.03 3.69
C SER A 139 -7.85 -17.67 2.38
N ILE A 140 -7.24 -16.90 1.48
CA ILE A 140 -7.81 -16.58 0.16
C ILE A 140 -7.97 -17.86 -0.67
N ARG A 141 -7.01 -18.78 -0.61
CA ARG A 141 -7.04 -20.04 -1.37
C ARG A 141 -8.09 -21.02 -0.85
N THR A 142 -8.20 -21.14 0.47
CA THR A 142 -9.02 -22.18 1.12
C THR A 142 -10.42 -21.71 1.51
N ASN A 143 -10.59 -20.42 1.75
CA ASN A 143 -11.86 -19.80 2.15
C ASN A 143 -11.99 -18.38 1.56
N PRO A 144 -12.16 -18.24 0.23
CA PRO A 144 -12.19 -16.93 -0.45
C PRO A 144 -13.32 -16.01 0.04
N ASP A 145 -14.41 -16.56 0.57
CA ASP A 145 -15.55 -15.79 1.07
C ASP A 145 -15.36 -15.25 2.50
N SER A 146 -14.19 -15.49 3.09
CA SER A 146 -13.86 -14.96 4.42
C SER A 146 -13.86 -13.42 4.41
N ARG A 147 -14.38 -12.85 5.47
CA ARG A 147 -14.36 -11.40 5.73
C ARG A 147 -13.18 -10.97 6.61
N ARG A 148 -12.17 -11.84 6.77
CA ARG A 148 -11.03 -11.67 7.67
C ARG A 148 -9.68 -11.65 6.95
N HIS A 149 -9.67 -11.38 5.64
CA HIS A 149 -8.43 -11.21 4.87
C HIS A 149 -7.79 -9.85 5.16
N ILE A 150 -7.35 -9.63 6.41
CA ILE A 150 -6.83 -8.36 6.91
C ILE A 150 -5.36 -8.54 7.27
N VAL A 151 -4.55 -7.52 6.92
CA VAL A 151 -3.16 -7.35 7.34
C VAL A 151 -3.03 -6.00 8.03
N SER A 152 -2.52 -5.98 9.26
CA SER A 152 -2.31 -4.76 10.05
C SER A 152 -0.83 -4.51 10.28
N ALA A 153 -0.41 -3.26 10.10
CA ALA A 153 0.88 -2.77 10.56
C ALA A 153 0.76 -1.97 11.88
N TRP A 154 -0.46 -1.63 12.29
CA TRP A 154 -0.71 -0.82 13.47
C TRP A 154 -0.70 -1.68 14.74
N ASN A 155 0.49 -1.92 15.30
CA ASN A 155 0.68 -2.64 16.55
C ASN A 155 0.76 -1.65 17.72
N VAL A 156 -0.35 -1.51 18.46
CA VAL A 156 -0.46 -0.52 19.55
C VAL A 156 0.61 -0.72 20.64
N ALA A 157 1.05 -1.96 20.85
CA ALA A 157 2.07 -2.26 21.86
C ALA A 157 3.50 -1.82 21.46
N GLU A 158 3.75 -1.58 20.17
CA GLU A 158 5.08 -1.31 19.63
C GLU A 158 5.20 0.03 18.89
N ILE A 159 4.09 0.79 18.77
CA ILE A 159 4.04 2.00 17.94
C ILE A 159 5.09 3.04 18.34
N ASP A 160 5.35 3.21 19.65
CA ASP A 160 6.30 4.19 20.18
C ASP A 160 7.77 3.77 20.00
N GLN A 161 8.01 2.51 19.58
CA GLN A 161 9.34 1.95 19.33
C GLN A 161 9.69 1.94 17.83
N MET A 162 8.75 2.31 16.99
CA MET A 162 8.96 2.37 15.54
C MET A 162 9.63 3.68 15.15
N ALA A 163 10.62 3.63 14.25
CA ALA A 163 11.25 4.83 13.71
C ALA A 163 10.22 5.76 13.05
N LEU A 164 9.18 5.18 12.42
CA LEU A 164 8.05 5.89 11.84
C LEU A 164 6.76 5.09 12.05
N PRO A 165 5.78 5.59 12.83
CA PRO A 165 4.48 4.96 12.97
C PRO A 165 3.77 4.78 11.61
N PRO A 166 3.21 3.58 11.31
CA PRO A 166 2.71 3.27 9.98
C PRO A 166 1.59 4.21 9.52
N CYS A 167 1.78 4.89 8.39
CA CYS A 167 0.71 5.65 7.72
C CYS A 167 -0.28 4.70 7.04
N HIS A 168 0.22 3.62 6.43
CA HIS A 168 -0.59 2.52 5.88
C HIS A 168 -0.95 1.57 7.03
N ALA A 169 -2.00 1.89 7.78
CA ALA A 169 -2.28 1.24 9.06
C ALA A 169 -2.75 -0.21 8.89
N LEU A 170 -3.63 -0.47 7.93
CA LEU A 170 -4.12 -1.80 7.60
C LEU A 170 -4.65 -1.86 6.16
N PHE A 171 -4.72 -3.08 5.63
CA PHE A 171 -5.41 -3.33 4.37
C PHE A 171 -6.19 -4.64 4.43
N GLN A 172 -7.22 -4.73 3.60
CA GLN A 172 -8.11 -5.88 3.54
C GLN A 172 -8.33 -6.30 2.09
N PHE A 173 -8.35 -7.62 1.86
CA PHE A 173 -8.68 -8.19 0.58
C PHE A 173 -10.13 -8.66 0.53
N TYR A 174 -10.66 -8.68 -0.70
CA TYR A 174 -12.00 -9.15 -1.01
C TYR A 174 -11.98 -9.94 -2.31
N VAL A 175 -12.59 -11.12 -2.30
CA VAL A 175 -12.70 -11.99 -3.48
C VAL A 175 -14.14 -11.99 -3.98
N ALA A 176 -14.32 -11.70 -5.27
CA ALA A 176 -15.62 -11.80 -5.93
C ALA A 176 -15.44 -12.03 -7.43
N GLY A 177 -16.26 -12.91 -8.02
CA GLY A 177 -16.24 -13.18 -9.48
C GLY A 177 -14.86 -13.58 -10.01
N GLY A 178 -14.07 -14.33 -9.24
CA GLY A 178 -12.71 -14.75 -9.59
C GLY A 178 -11.66 -13.63 -9.57
N LYS A 179 -11.99 -12.47 -8.99
CA LYS A 179 -11.10 -11.31 -8.86
C LYS A 179 -10.76 -11.03 -7.40
N LEU A 180 -9.52 -10.58 -7.16
CA LEU A 180 -9.03 -10.11 -5.87
C LEU A 180 -8.96 -8.59 -5.86
N SER A 181 -9.69 -7.96 -4.95
CA SER A 181 -9.62 -6.53 -4.67
C SER A 181 -8.93 -6.28 -3.33
N CYS A 182 -8.35 -5.10 -3.18
CA CYS A 182 -7.70 -4.66 -1.95
C CYS A 182 -8.20 -3.27 -1.55
N GLN A 183 -8.50 -3.07 -0.27
CA GLN A 183 -8.73 -1.75 0.31
C GLN A 183 -7.63 -1.41 1.31
N LEU A 184 -6.99 -0.26 1.13
CA LEU A 184 -6.03 0.31 2.06
C LEU A 184 -6.71 1.36 2.96
N TYR A 185 -6.51 1.23 4.27
CA TYR A 185 -6.77 2.30 5.23
C TYR A 185 -5.47 3.03 5.52
N GLN A 186 -5.34 4.26 5.01
CA GLN A 186 -4.18 5.13 5.25
C GLN A 186 -4.57 6.28 6.17
N ARG A 187 -4.04 6.26 7.41
CA ARG A 187 -4.39 7.23 8.46
C ARG A 187 -3.92 8.65 8.17
N SER A 188 -2.84 8.80 7.42
CA SER A 188 -2.22 10.08 7.07
C SER A 188 -1.51 9.99 5.73
N ALA A 189 -1.62 11.02 4.91
CA ALA A 189 -1.00 11.07 3.60
C ALA A 189 -0.66 12.50 3.18
N ASP A 190 0.56 12.69 2.65
CA ASP A 190 0.89 13.80 1.77
C ASP A 190 0.40 13.47 0.37
N VAL A 191 -0.53 14.28 -0.14
CA VAL A 191 -1.19 14.01 -1.42
C VAL A 191 -0.25 14.14 -2.60
N PHE A 192 0.69 15.07 -2.55
CA PHE A 192 1.59 15.32 -3.65
C PHE A 192 2.85 14.44 -3.58
N LEU A 193 3.45 14.30 -2.40
CA LEU A 193 4.69 13.53 -2.24
C LEU A 193 4.45 12.03 -2.13
N GLY A 194 3.46 11.59 -1.33
CA GLY A 194 3.28 10.19 -0.94
C GLY A 194 2.21 9.43 -1.73
N VAL A 195 1.01 9.99 -1.88
CA VAL A 195 -0.15 9.29 -2.45
C VAL A 195 0.10 8.64 -3.80
N PRO A 196 0.80 9.26 -4.78
CA PRO A 196 1.09 8.61 -6.06
C PRO A 196 1.94 7.33 -5.93
N PHE A 197 2.90 7.31 -5.00
CA PHE A 197 3.71 6.13 -4.68
C PHE A 197 2.89 5.04 -3.99
N ASN A 198 2.02 5.43 -3.06
CA ASN A 198 1.17 4.50 -2.33
C ASN A 198 0.14 3.81 -3.25
N ILE A 199 -0.46 4.55 -4.19
CA ILE A 199 -1.35 3.97 -5.21
C ILE A 199 -0.61 2.88 -6.01
N ALA A 200 0.57 3.17 -6.53
CA ALA A 200 1.35 2.22 -7.30
C ALA A 200 1.80 1.02 -6.46
N SER A 201 2.25 1.23 -5.21
CA SER A 201 2.71 0.17 -4.31
C SER A 201 1.59 -0.83 -3.99
N TYR A 202 0.40 -0.34 -3.58
CA TYR A 202 -0.71 -1.22 -3.23
C TYR A 202 -1.43 -1.84 -4.43
N ALA A 203 -1.43 -1.16 -5.57
CA ALA A 203 -1.85 -1.79 -6.84
C ALA A 203 -0.93 -2.97 -7.19
N LEU A 204 0.39 -2.79 -7.07
CA LEU A 204 1.36 -3.87 -7.30
C LEU A 204 1.17 -5.01 -6.29
N LEU A 205 1.01 -4.71 -5.00
CA LEU A 205 0.72 -5.71 -3.98
C LEU A 205 -0.54 -6.51 -4.32
N THR A 206 -1.62 -5.84 -4.72
CA THR A 206 -2.89 -6.50 -5.08
C THR A 206 -2.70 -7.44 -6.28
N MET A 207 -1.97 -7.01 -7.30
CA MET A 207 -1.67 -7.84 -8.48
C MET A 207 -0.80 -9.05 -8.12
N MET A 208 0.22 -8.88 -7.27
CA MET A 208 1.06 -9.98 -6.79
C MET A 208 0.25 -10.99 -5.96
N MET A 209 -0.60 -10.50 -5.05
CA MET A 209 -1.49 -11.36 -4.25
C MET A 209 -2.50 -12.11 -5.12
N ALA A 210 -3.09 -11.47 -6.13
CA ALA A 210 -3.96 -12.13 -7.09
C ALA A 210 -3.21 -13.25 -7.84
N GLN A 211 -2.01 -12.98 -8.34
CA GLN A 211 -1.18 -13.94 -9.05
C GLN A 211 -0.87 -15.19 -8.19
N VAL A 212 -0.42 -15.00 -6.95
CA VAL A 212 -0.05 -16.13 -6.07
C VAL A 212 -1.25 -16.91 -5.55
N THR A 213 -2.45 -16.34 -5.59
CA THR A 213 -3.70 -17.02 -5.18
C THR A 213 -4.51 -17.56 -6.37
N GLY A 214 -4.03 -17.40 -7.61
CA GLY A 214 -4.70 -17.88 -8.82
C GLY A 214 -5.93 -17.08 -9.22
N LEU A 215 -6.03 -15.82 -8.77
CA LEU A 215 -7.13 -14.91 -9.06
C LEU A 215 -6.73 -13.84 -10.07
N MET A 216 -7.72 -13.21 -10.70
CA MET A 216 -7.50 -12.01 -11.51
C MET A 216 -7.45 -10.77 -10.62
N PRO A 217 -6.68 -9.71 -10.98
CA PRO A 217 -6.75 -8.43 -10.30
C PRO A 217 -8.15 -7.82 -10.40
N GLY A 218 -8.67 -7.34 -9.26
CA GLY A 218 -9.92 -6.58 -9.14
C GLY A 218 -9.65 -5.10 -8.92
N ASP A 219 -10.27 -4.49 -7.91
CA ASP A 219 -10.10 -3.09 -7.57
C ASP A 219 -9.02 -2.87 -6.51
N PHE A 220 -8.28 -1.80 -6.64
CA PHE A 220 -7.60 -1.16 -5.50
C PHE A 220 -8.45 0.02 -5.01
N VAL A 221 -8.83 -0.01 -3.74
CA VAL A 221 -9.59 1.06 -3.06
C VAL A 221 -8.69 1.75 -2.04
N HIS A 222 -8.43 3.03 -2.24
CA HIS A 222 -7.56 3.82 -1.36
C HIS A 222 -8.41 4.69 -0.45
N CYS A 223 -8.51 4.33 0.83
CA CYS A 223 -9.15 5.14 1.86
C CYS A 223 -8.11 5.98 2.58
N LEU A 224 -8.20 7.28 2.37
CA LEU A 224 -7.34 8.31 2.96
C LEU A 224 -8.10 8.99 4.10
N LEU A 225 -7.47 9.11 5.27
CA LEU A 225 -8.09 9.75 6.44
C LEU A 225 -7.63 11.20 6.58
N TYR A 226 -6.54 11.46 7.27
CA TYR A 226 -5.93 12.79 7.27
C TYR A 226 -5.12 12.96 5.99
N THR A 227 -5.53 13.88 5.13
CA THR A 227 -4.97 14.01 3.78
C THR A 227 -4.70 15.49 3.47
N SER A 228 -3.45 15.83 3.16
CA SER A 228 -2.97 17.20 2.94
C SER A 228 -2.05 17.30 1.74
#